data_26b29ffd8262ae093a5f127b9536e25e
#
_entry.id   26b29ffd8262ae093a5f127b9536e25e
#
_cell.length_a   1.000
_cell.length_b   1.000
_cell.length_c   1.000
_cell.angle_alpha   90.00
_cell.angle_beta   90.00
_cell.angle_gamma   90.00
#
_symmetry.space_group_name_H-M   'P 1'
#
loop_
_entity.id
_entity.type
_entity.pdbx_description
1 polymer ?
#
loop_
_entity_poly.entity_id
_entity_poly.type
_entity_poly.pdbx_seq_one_letter_code
_entity_poly.pdbx_strand_id
1 'polypeptide(L)'
;MSLDYNIFCFNVESIPELEVINELAAAKGKIANISFRINPNVGAHTHANITTGLAENKFGISMQDMGHVIEVALEMKNVKFIGLHFHIGSQILDMGDFVALCNRVNELQDKLEAHRIRIEHINVGGGLGIDYKHPNRQAIPDFKDYFSTYAEHLKLRSYQTLHFELGRAITGQCGSLISQVLYVKQGANKKFAILDAGMTDLIRPALYQAYHKIENITSEDAVEAYDVVGPICESSDVFGKAIDLNKVKRGDLIALRSAGAYGEIMASSYNCRELPQGYTSDELV
;
A
#
# COMPACT_ATOMS: atom_id res chain seq x y z
N MET A 1 -21.62 -3.22 12.91
CA MET A 1 -20.49 -2.38 13.34
C MET A 1 -20.29 -1.18 12.40
N SER A 2 -19.83 -1.29 11.14
CA SER A 2 -19.59 -0.12 10.27
C SER A 2 -20.80 0.80 10.08
N LEU A 3 -21.98 0.23 9.89
CA LEU A 3 -23.25 0.98 9.83
C LEU A 3 -23.57 1.73 11.14
N ASP A 4 -23.12 1.23 12.29
CA ASP A 4 -23.37 1.86 13.59
C ASP A 4 -22.49 3.10 13.80
N TYR A 5 -21.30 3.08 13.21
CA TYR A 5 -20.36 4.21 13.20
C TYR A 5 -20.64 5.23 12.09
N ASN A 6 -21.70 5.03 11.29
CA ASN A 6 -22.07 5.92 10.18
C ASN A 6 -20.88 6.23 9.27
N ILE A 7 -20.13 5.18 8.85
CA ILE A 7 -19.05 5.38 7.89
C ILE A 7 -19.56 6.07 6.64
N PHE A 8 -18.68 6.82 5.98
CA PHE A 8 -19.03 7.64 4.83
C PHE A 8 -19.57 6.80 3.67
N CYS A 9 -18.88 5.70 3.32
CA CYS A 9 -19.20 4.88 2.16
C CYS A 9 -18.62 3.47 2.30
N PHE A 10 -19.25 2.47 1.68
CA PHE A 10 -18.72 1.13 1.44
C PHE A 10 -18.20 1.06 0.00
N ASN A 11 -16.96 0.63 -0.19
CA ASN A 11 -16.40 0.33 -1.51
C ASN A 11 -16.72 -1.13 -1.84
N VAL A 12 -17.73 -1.36 -2.66
CA VAL A 12 -18.33 -2.67 -2.95
C VAL A 12 -17.65 -3.30 -4.15
N GLU A 13 -17.31 -4.59 -4.06
CA GLU A 13 -16.57 -5.32 -5.07
C GLU A 13 -17.37 -6.46 -5.73
N SER A 14 -18.62 -6.72 -5.29
CA SER A 14 -19.47 -7.77 -5.87
C SER A 14 -20.96 -7.59 -5.55
N ILE A 15 -21.83 -8.24 -6.33
CA ILE A 15 -23.29 -8.26 -6.06
C ILE A 15 -23.60 -8.97 -4.74
N PRO A 16 -23.04 -10.15 -4.40
CA PRO A 16 -23.29 -10.77 -3.10
C PRO A 16 -22.93 -9.88 -1.91
N GLU A 17 -21.84 -9.11 -2.00
CA GLU A 17 -21.47 -8.13 -0.97
C GLU A 17 -22.51 -7.00 -0.87
N LEU A 18 -22.97 -6.50 -2.01
CA LEU A 18 -24.02 -5.48 -2.09
C LEU A 18 -25.32 -5.96 -1.43
N GLU A 19 -25.73 -7.21 -1.69
CA GLU A 19 -26.93 -7.84 -1.10
C GLU A 19 -26.82 -7.88 0.42
N VAL A 20 -25.68 -8.34 0.96
CA VAL A 20 -25.44 -8.37 2.40
C VAL A 20 -25.48 -6.96 3.02
N ILE A 21 -24.91 -5.96 2.37
CA ILE A 21 -24.96 -4.57 2.85
C ILE A 21 -26.40 -4.08 2.89
N ASN A 22 -27.18 -4.33 1.83
CA ASN A 22 -28.60 -3.94 1.77
C ASN A 22 -29.44 -4.61 2.87
N GLU A 23 -29.25 -5.91 3.11
CA GLU A 23 -29.95 -6.65 4.18
C GLU A 23 -29.60 -6.11 5.57
N LEU A 24 -28.30 -5.90 5.85
CA LEU A 24 -27.85 -5.38 7.14
C LEU A 24 -28.29 -3.94 7.37
N ALA A 25 -28.34 -3.12 6.32
CA ALA A 25 -28.86 -1.75 6.38
C ALA A 25 -30.38 -1.76 6.66
N ALA A 26 -31.12 -2.63 5.96
CA ALA A 26 -32.56 -2.84 6.21
C ALA A 26 -32.84 -3.25 7.65
N ALA A 27 -32.11 -4.23 8.18
CA ALA A 27 -32.26 -4.71 9.56
C ALA A 27 -32.01 -3.62 10.62
N LYS A 28 -31.26 -2.58 10.25
CA LYS A 28 -30.94 -1.43 11.13
C LYS A 28 -31.78 -0.18 10.81
N GLY A 29 -32.70 -0.23 9.85
CA GLY A 29 -33.46 0.92 9.41
C GLY A 29 -32.61 2.06 8.83
N LYS A 30 -31.49 1.72 8.20
CA LYS A 30 -30.53 2.66 7.63
C LYS A 30 -30.45 2.54 6.10
N ILE A 31 -29.86 3.57 5.48
CA ILE A 31 -29.45 3.56 4.08
C ILE A 31 -27.91 3.61 4.07
N ALA A 32 -27.28 2.63 3.45
CA ALA A 32 -25.83 2.57 3.30
C ALA A 32 -25.40 3.29 2.02
N ASN A 33 -24.50 4.26 2.13
CA ASN A 33 -23.84 4.81 0.96
C ASN A 33 -22.85 3.78 0.41
N ILE A 34 -22.87 3.57 -0.90
CA ILE A 34 -21.97 2.67 -1.59
C ILE A 34 -21.28 3.35 -2.77
N SER A 35 -20.04 2.96 -3.02
CA SER A 35 -19.35 3.15 -4.30
C SER A 35 -18.92 1.79 -4.83
N PHE A 36 -18.91 1.61 -6.14
CA PHE A 36 -18.39 0.39 -6.73
C PHE A 36 -16.91 0.53 -7.03
N ARG A 37 -16.12 -0.42 -6.52
CA ARG A 37 -14.73 -0.56 -6.93
C ARG A 37 -14.69 -1.22 -8.29
N ILE A 38 -14.38 -0.42 -9.29
CA ILE A 38 -14.27 -0.86 -10.68
C ILE A 38 -12.81 -1.15 -10.98
N ASN A 39 -12.56 -2.30 -11.59
CA ASN A 39 -11.27 -2.61 -12.15
C ASN A 39 -11.11 -1.88 -13.50
N PRO A 40 -10.25 -0.84 -13.57
CA PRO A 40 -10.19 0.01 -14.76
C PRO A 40 -9.44 -0.65 -15.92
N ASN A 41 -8.89 -1.84 -15.73
CA ASN A 41 -8.03 -2.55 -16.67
C ASN A 41 -6.87 -1.65 -17.18
N VAL A 42 -6.25 -0.94 -16.28
CA VAL A 42 -5.06 -0.13 -16.50
C VAL A 42 -3.87 -0.89 -15.94
N GLY A 43 -2.88 -1.18 -16.79
CA GLY A 43 -1.62 -1.79 -16.35
C GLY A 43 -0.81 -0.78 -15.56
N ALA A 44 -0.46 -1.12 -14.31
CA ALA A 44 0.52 -0.34 -13.54
C ALA A 44 1.88 -1.05 -13.57
N HIS A 45 2.96 -0.28 -13.74
CA HIS A 45 4.34 -0.78 -13.75
C HIS A 45 4.80 -1.14 -12.33
N THR A 46 4.17 -2.17 -11.73
CA THR A 46 4.40 -2.60 -10.35
C THR A 46 4.70 -4.09 -10.25
N HIS A 47 5.16 -4.56 -9.08
CA HIS A 47 5.36 -5.97 -8.81
C HIS A 47 4.02 -6.74 -8.92
N ALA A 48 4.03 -7.93 -9.51
CA ALA A 48 2.83 -8.73 -9.78
C ALA A 48 1.93 -8.94 -8.55
N ASN A 49 2.50 -9.09 -7.35
CA ASN A 49 1.75 -9.30 -6.10
C ASN A 49 1.06 -8.03 -5.56
N ILE A 50 1.33 -6.85 -6.13
CA ILE A 50 0.76 -5.57 -5.68
C ILE A 50 0.04 -4.80 -6.81
N THR A 51 -0.05 -5.39 -8.00
CA THR A 51 -0.87 -4.90 -9.12
C THR A 51 -2.32 -5.33 -8.91
N THR A 52 -3.25 -4.39 -8.89
CA THR A 52 -4.69 -4.66 -8.62
C THR A 52 -5.61 -4.20 -9.73
N GLY A 53 -5.09 -3.58 -10.78
CA GLY A 53 -5.85 -2.98 -11.88
C GLY A 53 -6.08 -3.85 -13.11
N LEU A 54 -5.67 -5.14 -13.11
CA LEU A 54 -5.80 -6.04 -14.26
C LEU A 54 -7.17 -6.73 -14.29
N ALA A 55 -7.61 -7.13 -15.49
CA ALA A 55 -8.94 -7.68 -15.74
C ALA A 55 -9.26 -8.94 -14.91
N GLU A 56 -8.29 -9.83 -14.68
CA GLU A 56 -8.45 -11.03 -13.84
C GLU A 56 -7.73 -10.85 -12.51
N ASN A 57 -8.31 -10.06 -11.61
CA ASN A 57 -7.82 -9.90 -10.25
C ASN A 57 -8.96 -10.21 -9.27
N LYS A 58 -8.59 -10.64 -8.05
CA LYS A 58 -9.59 -10.85 -6.98
C LYS A 58 -10.32 -9.58 -6.56
N PHE A 59 -9.82 -8.41 -6.95
CA PHE A 59 -10.33 -7.10 -6.55
C PHE A 59 -11.14 -6.44 -7.64
N GLY A 60 -12.22 -5.80 -7.21
CA GLY A 60 -13.05 -4.94 -8.03
C GLY A 60 -13.96 -5.69 -9.02
N ILE A 61 -14.90 -4.94 -9.55
CA ILE A 61 -15.88 -5.36 -10.55
C ILE A 61 -15.32 -5.04 -11.93
N SER A 62 -15.52 -5.92 -12.90
CA SER A 62 -15.09 -5.67 -14.27
C SER A 62 -15.85 -4.48 -14.89
N MET A 63 -15.22 -3.76 -15.81
CA MET A 63 -15.90 -2.68 -16.53
C MET A 63 -17.09 -3.20 -17.37
N GLN A 64 -17.09 -4.49 -17.74
CA GLN A 64 -18.17 -5.08 -18.50
C GLN A 64 -19.41 -5.28 -17.64
N ASP A 65 -19.22 -5.63 -16.36
CA ASP A 65 -20.30 -5.86 -15.40
C ASP A 65 -20.79 -4.59 -14.71
N MET A 66 -20.07 -3.47 -14.86
CA MET A 66 -20.37 -2.20 -14.17
C MET A 66 -21.83 -1.76 -14.37
N GLY A 67 -22.34 -1.83 -15.61
CA GLY A 67 -23.72 -1.43 -15.89
C GLY A 67 -24.72 -2.26 -15.10
N HIS A 68 -24.57 -3.58 -15.14
CA HIS A 68 -25.43 -4.52 -14.44
C HIS A 68 -25.44 -4.32 -12.92
N VAL A 69 -24.27 -4.17 -12.29
CA VAL A 69 -24.22 -3.98 -10.82
C VAL A 69 -24.81 -2.66 -10.38
N ILE A 70 -24.72 -1.62 -11.21
CA ILE A 70 -25.37 -0.33 -10.94
C ILE A 70 -26.88 -0.46 -11.04
N GLU A 71 -27.41 -1.13 -12.05
CA GLU A 71 -28.85 -1.41 -12.19
C GLU A 71 -29.39 -2.15 -10.96
N VAL A 72 -28.70 -3.22 -10.53
CA VAL A 72 -29.07 -3.96 -9.31
C VAL A 72 -29.08 -3.06 -8.08
N ALA A 73 -28.08 -2.18 -7.92
CA ALA A 73 -28.02 -1.27 -6.78
C ALA A 73 -29.16 -0.23 -6.78
N LEU A 74 -29.55 0.26 -7.95
CA LEU A 74 -30.63 1.25 -8.09
C LEU A 74 -32.02 0.68 -7.74
N GLU A 75 -32.21 -0.64 -7.79
CA GLU A 75 -33.44 -1.32 -7.37
C GLU A 75 -33.49 -1.57 -5.86
N MET A 76 -32.36 -1.51 -5.16
CA MET A 76 -32.28 -1.78 -3.72
C MET A 76 -32.67 -0.57 -2.87
N LYS A 77 -33.47 -0.81 -1.83
CA LYS A 77 -34.07 0.26 -1.01
C LYS A 77 -33.17 0.78 0.11
N ASN A 78 -32.19 -0.01 0.55
CA ASN A 78 -31.38 0.29 1.72
C ASN A 78 -29.92 0.58 1.39
N VAL A 79 -29.62 0.81 0.11
CA VAL A 79 -28.33 1.31 -0.36
C VAL A 79 -28.53 2.56 -1.21
N LYS A 80 -27.54 3.44 -1.22
CA LYS A 80 -27.47 4.61 -2.09
C LYS A 80 -26.16 4.58 -2.86
N PHE A 81 -26.23 4.42 -4.18
CA PHE A 81 -25.05 4.52 -5.05
C PHE A 81 -24.61 5.98 -5.17
N ILE A 82 -23.40 6.31 -4.68
CA ILE A 82 -22.88 7.68 -4.62
C ILE A 82 -21.63 7.89 -5.47
N GLY A 83 -20.91 6.85 -5.89
CA GLY A 83 -19.65 7.05 -6.59
C GLY A 83 -18.98 5.81 -7.13
N LEU A 84 -17.82 6.04 -7.73
CA LEU A 84 -16.90 5.01 -8.18
C LEU A 84 -15.62 5.05 -7.36
N HIS A 85 -15.05 3.87 -7.11
CA HIS A 85 -13.77 3.67 -6.46
C HIS A 85 -12.83 2.91 -7.39
N PHE A 86 -11.55 3.27 -7.34
CA PHE A 86 -10.49 2.65 -8.14
C PHE A 86 -9.24 2.41 -7.28
N HIS A 87 -8.48 1.39 -7.61
CA HIS A 87 -7.14 1.19 -7.05
C HIS A 87 -6.32 0.34 -8.02
N ILE A 88 -5.30 0.92 -8.65
CA ILE A 88 -4.56 0.27 -9.74
C ILE A 88 -3.31 -0.49 -9.27
N GLY A 89 -2.87 -0.27 -8.04
CA GLY A 89 -1.69 -0.94 -7.47
C GLY A 89 -1.03 -0.15 -6.36
N SER A 90 0.15 -0.60 -5.97
CA SER A 90 0.94 0.02 -4.91
C SER A 90 2.40 0.17 -5.35
N GLN A 91 3.13 1.16 -4.81
CA GLN A 91 4.50 1.47 -5.17
C GLN A 91 4.64 1.90 -6.65
N ILE A 92 3.73 2.73 -7.13
CA ILE A 92 3.73 3.29 -8.48
C ILE A 92 4.59 4.55 -8.46
N LEU A 93 5.59 4.59 -9.32
CA LEU A 93 6.52 5.72 -9.47
C LEU A 93 6.36 6.44 -10.82
N ASP A 94 5.67 5.81 -11.78
CA ASP A 94 5.39 6.41 -13.09
C ASP A 94 4.05 7.15 -13.07
N MET A 95 4.08 8.46 -13.22
CA MET A 95 2.86 9.28 -13.26
C MET A 95 1.99 8.96 -14.47
N GLY A 96 2.54 8.36 -15.53
CA GLY A 96 1.79 7.89 -16.69
C GLY A 96 0.69 6.86 -16.34
N ASP A 97 0.91 6.04 -15.32
CA ASP A 97 -0.10 5.10 -14.83
C ASP A 97 -1.32 5.83 -14.23
N PHE A 98 -1.09 6.93 -13.52
CA PHE A 98 -2.17 7.76 -12.97
C PHE A 98 -2.87 8.58 -14.06
N VAL A 99 -2.15 9.03 -15.09
CA VAL A 99 -2.77 9.64 -16.28
C VAL A 99 -3.68 8.66 -17.00
N ALA A 100 -3.24 7.41 -17.17
CA ALA A 100 -4.06 6.36 -17.77
C ALA A 100 -5.33 6.07 -16.94
N LEU A 101 -5.21 6.07 -15.60
CA LEU A 101 -6.36 5.98 -14.71
C LEU A 101 -7.32 7.16 -14.90
N CYS A 102 -6.83 8.40 -14.94
CA CYS A 102 -7.67 9.58 -15.15
C CYS A 102 -8.46 9.47 -16.45
N ASN A 103 -7.82 9.08 -17.54
CA ASN A 103 -8.48 8.90 -18.84
C ASN A 103 -9.59 7.85 -18.75
N ARG A 104 -9.32 6.73 -18.09
CA ARG A 104 -10.31 5.67 -17.91
C ARG A 104 -11.50 6.13 -17.05
N VAL A 105 -11.23 6.85 -15.97
CA VAL A 105 -12.29 7.42 -15.11
C VAL A 105 -13.14 8.41 -15.90
N ASN A 106 -12.54 9.25 -16.73
CA ASN A 106 -13.28 10.18 -17.60
C ASN A 106 -14.24 9.44 -18.54
N GLU A 107 -13.76 8.38 -19.22
CA GLU A 107 -14.59 7.55 -20.10
C GLU A 107 -15.78 6.92 -19.35
N LEU A 108 -15.56 6.44 -18.13
CA LEU A 108 -16.62 5.83 -17.33
C LEU A 108 -17.64 6.86 -16.86
N GLN A 109 -17.20 8.05 -16.47
CA GLN A 109 -18.10 9.16 -16.10
C GLN A 109 -18.97 9.55 -17.29
N ASP A 110 -18.39 9.72 -18.49
CA ASP A 110 -19.14 10.07 -19.69
C ASP A 110 -20.21 9.03 -20.03
N LYS A 111 -19.90 7.72 -19.85
CA LYS A 111 -20.88 6.63 -20.02
C LYS A 111 -22.01 6.71 -19.01
N LEU A 112 -21.72 6.95 -17.73
CA LEU A 112 -22.76 7.09 -16.70
C LEU A 112 -23.68 8.27 -16.98
N GLU A 113 -23.13 9.42 -17.38
CA GLU A 113 -23.90 10.60 -17.73
C GLU A 113 -24.82 10.36 -18.95
N ALA A 114 -24.35 9.63 -19.95
CA ALA A 114 -25.16 9.23 -21.10
C ALA A 114 -26.39 8.40 -20.68
N HIS A 115 -26.28 7.64 -19.60
CA HIS A 115 -27.38 6.88 -18.98
C HIS A 115 -28.12 7.66 -17.89
N ARG A 116 -27.87 8.96 -17.74
CA ARG A 116 -28.45 9.85 -16.72
C ARG A 116 -28.16 9.42 -15.27
N ILE A 117 -27.06 8.70 -15.06
CA ILE A 117 -26.60 8.30 -13.73
C ILE A 117 -25.61 9.35 -13.26
N ARG A 118 -25.95 10.01 -12.15
CA ARG A 118 -25.12 11.02 -11.51
C ARG A 118 -24.40 10.41 -10.32
N ILE A 119 -23.08 10.58 -10.26
CA ILE A 119 -22.25 10.19 -9.12
C ILE A 119 -21.58 11.42 -8.51
N GLU A 120 -21.57 11.48 -7.20
CA GLU A 120 -21.09 12.64 -6.44
C GLU A 120 -19.64 12.47 -5.97
N HIS A 121 -19.14 11.24 -5.95
CA HIS A 121 -17.83 10.90 -5.41
C HIS A 121 -17.01 10.05 -6.38
N ILE A 122 -15.75 10.44 -6.57
CA ILE A 122 -14.74 9.67 -7.27
C ILE A 122 -13.61 9.38 -6.28
N ASN A 123 -13.33 8.11 -6.02
CA ASN A 123 -12.20 7.68 -5.21
C ASN A 123 -11.18 7.00 -6.12
N VAL A 124 -10.01 7.59 -6.27
CA VAL A 124 -8.95 7.09 -7.14
C VAL A 124 -7.98 6.15 -6.41
N GLY A 125 -8.27 5.82 -5.14
CA GLY A 125 -7.44 4.95 -4.32
C GLY A 125 -6.12 5.60 -3.91
N GLY A 126 -5.12 4.75 -3.73
CA GLY A 126 -3.77 5.18 -3.42
C GLY A 126 -2.79 4.80 -4.52
N GLY A 127 -1.65 4.25 -4.11
CA GLY A 127 -0.68 3.67 -5.02
C GLY A 127 0.62 4.43 -5.15
N LEU A 128 0.65 5.73 -4.86
CA LEU A 128 1.89 6.54 -4.93
C LEU A 128 3.03 5.88 -4.15
N GLY A 129 4.14 5.66 -4.85
CA GLY A 129 5.34 5.03 -4.33
C GLY A 129 6.28 5.98 -3.62
N ILE A 130 7.34 5.40 -3.04
CA ILE A 130 8.45 6.11 -2.39
C ILE A 130 9.80 5.61 -2.92
N ASP A 131 10.86 6.40 -2.79
CA ASP A 131 12.22 5.96 -3.11
C ASP A 131 12.83 5.16 -1.95
N TYR A 132 12.78 3.84 -2.05
CA TYR A 132 13.41 2.95 -1.07
C TYR A 132 14.94 2.92 -1.16
N LYS A 133 15.51 3.28 -2.32
CA LYS A 133 16.97 3.22 -2.53
C LYS A 133 17.67 4.45 -1.95
N HIS A 134 17.03 5.61 -2.04
CA HIS A 134 17.60 6.88 -1.60
C HIS A 134 16.63 7.63 -0.67
N PRO A 135 16.32 7.07 0.53
CA PRO A 135 15.28 7.61 1.41
C PRO A 135 15.59 9.02 1.92
N ASN A 136 16.87 9.42 1.91
CA ASN A 136 17.31 10.75 2.35
C ASN A 136 17.30 11.79 1.21
N ARG A 137 17.25 11.36 -0.06
CA ARG A 137 17.26 12.26 -1.22
C ARG A 137 15.92 12.97 -1.39
N GLN A 138 14.85 12.25 -1.12
CA GLN A 138 13.49 12.75 -1.18
C GLN A 138 12.73 12.19 0.02
N ALA A 139 12.79 12.94 1.13
CA ALA A 139 12.20 12.51 2.42
C ALA A 139 10.67 12.44 2.37
N ILE A 140 10.05 13.17 1.45
CA ILE A 140 8.61 13.20 1.23
C ILE A 140 8.37 12.96 -0.27
N PRO A 141 7.44 12.08 -0.68
CA PRO A 141 7.06 11.89 -2.06
C PRO A 141 6.60 13.19 -2.72
N ASP A 142 6.73 13.29 -4.04
CA ASP A 142 6.28 14.47 -4.78
C ASP A 142 4.75 14.52 -4.88
N PHE A 143 4.12 14.91 -3.78
CA PHE A 143 2.67 15.11 -3.73
C PHE A 143 2.20 16.20 -4.69
N LYS A 144 3.04 17.19 -4.98
CA LYS A 144 2.68 18.26 -5.91
C LYS A 144 2.48 17.69 -7.31
N ASP A 145 3.44 16.92 -7.82
CA ASP A 145 3.36 16.27 -9.12
C ASP A 145 2.18 15.30 -9.18
N TYR A 146 2.02 14.48 -8.15
CA TYR A 146 0.90 13.54 -8.02
C TYR A 146 -0.47 14.23 -8.11
N PHE A 147 -0.72 15.26 -7.30
CA PHE A 147 -2.00 15.96 -7.32
C PHE A 147 -2.20 16.82 -8.58
N SER A 148 -1.12 17.39 -9.14
CA SER A 148 -1.17 18.11 -10.42
C SER A 148 -1.60 17.18 -11.56
N THR A 149 -1.11 15.94 -11.57
CA THR A 149 -1.53 14.93 -12.56
C THR A 149 -3.05 14.74 -12.56
N TYR A 150 -3.68 14.63 -11.40
CA TYR A 150 -5.14 14.53 -11.33
C TYR A 150 -5.84 15.85 -11.71
N ALA A 151 -5.31 16.99 -11.30
CA ALA A 151 -5.89 18.29 -11.62
C ALA A 151 -5.88 18.57 -13.13
N GLU A 152 -4.86 18.10 -13.84
CA GLU A 152 -4.69 18.29 -15.27
C GLU A 152 -5.46 17.30 -16.13
N HIS A 153 -5.56 16.04 -15.68
CA HIS A 153 -6.06 14.93 -16.51
C HIS A 153 -7.43 14.42 -16.12
N LEU A 154 -7.89 14.61 -14.87
CA LEU A 154 -9.19 14.14 -14.40
C LEU A 154 -10.25 15.25 -14.57
N LYS A 155 -11.27 14.97 -15.37
CA LYS A 155 -12.38 15.92 -15.64
C LYS A 155 -13.45 15.80 -14.57
N LEU A 156 -13.21 16.35 -13.38
CA LEU A 156 -14.24 16.41 -12.33
C LEU A 156 -15.37 17.36 -12.73
N ARG A 157 -16.61 16.94 -12.40
CA ARG A 157 -17.78 17.81 -12.50
C ARG A 157 -17.84 18.74 -11.27
N SER A 158 -18.42 19.89 -11.40
CA SER A 158 -18.45 20.92 -10.33
C SER A 158 -19.11 20.45 -9.02
N TYR A 159 -19.89 19.39 -9.08
CA TYR A 159 -20.60 18.81 -7.94
C TYR A 159 -19.89 17.57 -7.34
N GLN A 160 -18.75 17.16 -7.92
CA GLN A 160 -18.03 15.95 -7.49
C GLN A 160 -16.94 16.27 -6.48
N THR A 161 -16.69 15.31 -5.60
CA THR A 161 -15.57 15.30 -4.67
C THR A 161 -14.60 14.18 -5.06
N LEU A 162 -13.32 14.51 -5.10
CA LEU A 162 -12.24 13.56 -5.34
C LEU A 162 -11.68 13.06 -4.01
N HIS A 163 -11.51 11.75 -3.88
CA HIS A 163 -10.98 11.08 -2.70
C HIS A 163 -9.70 10.32 -3.05
N PHE A 164 -8.77 10.24 -2.09
CA PHE A 164 -7.51 9.52 -2.18
C PHE A 164 -7.32 8.61 -0.96
N GLU A 165 -6.64 7.48 -1.15
CA GLU A 165 -6.34 6.48 -0.10
C GLU A 165 -4.82 6.26 0.00
N LEU A 166 -4.06 7.33 0.17
CA LEU A 166 -2.60 7.26 0.26
C LEU A 166 -2.18 6.65 1.60
N GLY A 167 -1.47 5.54 1.54
CA GLY A 167 -0.90 4.87 2.71
C GLY A 167 0.63 4.94 2.70
N ARG A 168 1.27 4.17 1.82
CA ARG A 168 2.74 4.09 1.72
C ARG A 168 3.41 5.46 1.59
N ALA A 169 2.88 6.32 0.74
CA ALA A 169 3.44 7.64 0.50
C ALA A 169 3.44 8.52 1.75
N ILE A 170 2.50 8.32 2.67
CA ILE A 170 2.40 9.09 3.91
C ILE A 170 3.32 8.52 4.99
N THR A 171 3.28 7.19 5.21
CA THR A 171 3.91 6.59 6.40
C THR A 171 5.21 5.86 6.11
N GLY A 172 5.47 5.47 4.84
CA GLY A 172 6.58 4.58 4.50
C GLY A 172 7.95 5.08 4.97
N GLN A 173 8.25 6.34 4.71
CA GLN A 173 9.56 6.94 5.05
C GLN A 173 9.64 7.48 6.49
N CYS A 174 8.52 7.52 7.23
CA CYS A 174 8.49 8.01 8.61
C CYS A 174 9.13 7.03 9.60
N GLY A 175 9.21 5.73 9.25
CA GLY A 175 9.71 4.70 10.15
C GLY A 175 10.96 4.01 9.63
N SER A 176 11.80 3.57 10.56
CA SER A 176 12.95 2.68 10.32
C SER A 176 12.92 1.56 11.35
N LEU A 177 13.26 0.34 10.94
CA LEU A 177 13.54 -0.74 11.87
C LEU A 177 15.00 -0.61 12.30
N ILE A 178 15.23 -0.45 13.60
CA ILE A 178 16.56 -0.44 14.20
C ILE A 178 16.81 -1.82 14.81
N SER A 179 17.97 -2.39 14.50
CA SER A 179 18.36 -3.71 14.94
C SER A 179 19.81 -3.76 15.35
N GLN A 180 20.12 -4.58 16.34
CA GLN A 180 21.50 -4.77 16.82
C GLN A 180 22.14 -5.97 16.15
N VAL A 181 23.42 -5.86 15.82
CA VAL A 181 24.25 -6.97 15.32
C VAL A 181 24.57 -7.90 16.47
N LEU A 182 24.08 -9.14 16.42
CA LEU A 182 24.40 -10.20 17.37
C LEU A 182 25.77 -10.79 17.10
N TYR A 183 26.04 -11.09 15.81
CA TYR A 183 27.28 -11.73 15.38
C TYR A 183 27.66 -11.31 13.97
N VAL A 184 28.98 -11.31 13.69
CA VAL A 184 29.54 -11.29 12.34
C VAL A 184 30.17 -12.67 12.09
N LYS A 185 29.65 -13.37 11.07
CA LYS A 185 30.12 -14.71 10.71
C LYS A 185 30.89 -14.66 9.38
N GLN A 186 32.11 -15.15 9.39
CA GLN A 186 32.86 -15.38 8.16
C GLN A 186 32.49 -16.74 7.56
N GLY A 187 31.91 -16.74 6.38
CA GLY A 187 31.71 -17.92 5.56
C GLY A 187 32.88 -18.14 4.61
N ALA A 188 32.80 -19.16 3.76
CA ALA A 188 33.88 -19.48 2.82
C ALA A 188 34.14 -18.32 1.83
N ASN A 189 33.07 -17.72 1.29
CA ASN A 189 33.17 -16.70 0.24
C ASN A 189 32.46 -15.39 0.58
N LYS A 190 31.85 -15.25 1.76
CA LYS A 190 31.08 -14.07 2.16
C LYS A 190 31.02 -13.89 3.67
N LYS A 191 30.68 -12.69 4.07
CA LYS A 191 30.41 -12.33 5.47
C LYS A 191 28.92 -12.22 5.74
N PHE A 192 28.50 -12.62 6.91
CA PHE A 192 27.13 -12.46 7.38
C PHE A 192 27.10 -11.48 8.56
N ALA A 193 26.23 -10.48 8.49
CA ALA A 193 25.82 -9.68 9.63
C ALA A 193 24.50 -10.28 10.15
N ILE A 194 24.52 -10.91 11.30
CA ILE A 194 23.37 -11.56 11.92
C ILE A 194 22.78 -10.59 12.91
N LEU A 195 21.53 -10.17 12.66
CA LEU A 195 20.81 -9.20 13.43
C LEU A 195 19.93 -9.86 14.50
N ASP A 196 19.49 -9.08 15.49
CA ASP A 196 18.44 -9.49 16.42
C ASP A 196 17.04 -9.35 15.82
N ALA A 197 16.83 -8.52 14.81
CA ALA A 197 15.62 -8.50 14.00
C ALA A 197 15.65 -9.57 12.91
N GLY A 198 14.47 -10.09 12.55
CA GLY A 198 14.29 -11.08 11.49
C GLY A 198 13.08 -10.79 10.61
N MET A 199 12.75 -11.76 9.74
CA MET A 199 11.56 -11.69 8.90
C MET A 199 10.26 -11.57 9.73
N THR A 200 10.30 -11.90 11.00
CA THR A 200 9.20 -11.72 11.96
C THR A 200 8.93 -10.25 12.28
N ASP A 201 9.94 -9.40 12.19
CA ASP A 201 9.85 -7.98 12.47
C ASP A 201 9.59 -7.16 11.20
N LEU A 202 10.19 -7.57 10.07
CA LEU A 202 10.01 -6.96 8.75
C LEU A 202 9.94 -8.04 7.67
N ILE A 203 8.75 -8.56 7.41
CA ILE A 203 8.51 -9.68 6.48
C ILE A 203 8.75 -9.32 5.00
N ARG A 204 8.70 -8.04 4.65
CA ARG A 204 8.64 -7.58 3.26
C ARG A 204 9.80 -8.05 2.37
N PRO A 205 11.07 -8.08 2.80
CA PRO A 205 12.17 -8.65 2.00
C PRO A 205 11.94 -10.13 1.67
N ALA A 206 11.51 -10.93 2.65
CA ALA A 206 11.26 -12.36 2.45
C ALA A 206 10.01 -12.63 1.58
N LEU A 207 8.93 -11.87 1.79
CA LEU A 207 7.63 -12.09 1.12
C LEU A 207 7.57 -11.53 -0.30
N TYR A 208 8.11 -10.32 -0.50
CA TYR A 208 7.99 -9.57 -1.76
C TYR A 208 9.33 -9.33 -2.46
N GLN A 209 10.44 -9.79 -1.89
CA GLN A 209 11.78 -9.37 -2.31
C GLN A 209 11.94 -7.84 -2.28
N ALA A 210 11.20 -7.20 -1.36
CA ALA A 210 11.20 -5.76 -1.24
C ALA A 210 12.55 -5.24 -0.75
N TYR A 211 13.06 -4.22 -1.44
CA TYR A 211 14.27 -3.55 -1.02
C TYR A 211 13.98 -2.57 0.11
N HIS A 212 14.82 -2.58 1.12
CA HIS A 212 14.96 -1.54 2.13
C HIS A 212 16.43 -1.13 2.19
N LYS A 213 16.71 0.17 2.21
CA LYS A 213 18.10 0.62 2.39
C LYS A 213 18.56 0.21 3.77
N ILE A 214 19.73 -0.44 3.83
CA ILE A 214 20.34 -0.90 5.07
C ILE A 214 21.59 -0.06 5.32
N GLU A 215 21.73 0.45 6.54
CA GLU A 215 22.84 1.33 6.94
C GLU A 215 23.37 0.90 8.31
N ASN A 216 24.70 0.81 8.49
CA ASN A 216 25.32 0.76 9.80
C ASN A 216 25.37 2.20 10.34
N ILE A 217 24.63 2.47 11.41
CA ILE A 217 24.52 3.83 11.98
C ILE A 217 25.46 4.08 13.15
N THR A 218 26.34 3.12 13.47
CA THR A 218 27.31 3.21 14.56
C THR A 218 28.76 3.12 14.10
N SER A 219 29.06 2.81 12.85
CA SER A 219 30.38 2.68 12.30
C SER A 219 30.61 3.64 11.13
N GLU A 220 31.77 4.24 11.07
CA GLU A 220 32.28 5.04 9.94
C GLU A 220 33.49 4.38 9.28
N ASP A 221 33.82 3.13 9.65
CA ASP A 221 34.94 2.35 9.11
C ASP A 221 34.77 2.07 7.60
N ALA A 222 35.83 1.57 6.96
CA ALA A 222 35.81 1.22 5.54
C ALA A 222 34.66 0.26 5.19
N VAL A 223 34.12 0.41 3.99
CA VAL A 223 32.96 -0.37 3.51
C VAL A 223 33.39 -1.80 3.18
N GLU A 224 32.60 -2.76 3.60
CA GLU A 224 32.68 -4.18 3.29
C GLU A 224 31.30 -4.74 2.90
N ALA A 225 31.29 -5.83 2.11
CA ALA A 225 30.05 -6.47 1.69
C ALA A 225 29.58 -7.53 2.69
N TYR A 226 28.29 -7.52 3.03
CA TYR A 226 27.63 -8.46 3.93
C TYR A 226 26.33 -9.01 3.37
N ASP A 227 26.05 -10.29 3.64
CA ASP A 227 24.67 -10.78 3.65
C ASP A 227 24.08 -10.40 5.03
N VAL A 228 23.04 -9.55 5.04
CA VAL A 228 22.37 -9.10 6.26
C VAL A 228 21.18 -10.01 6.51
N VAL A 229 21.20 -10.74 7.63
CA VAL A 229 20.27 -11.84 7.93
C VAL A 229 19.73 -11.74 9.35
N GLY A 230 18.55 -12.30 9.56
CA GLY A 230 17.95 -12.41 10.90
C GLY A 230 18.29 -13.72 11.60
N PRO A 231 17.73 -13.94 12.80
CA PRO A 231 18.00 -15.11 13.66
C PRO A 231 16.97 -16.23 13.47
N ILE A 232 16.04 -16.11 12.54
CA ILE A 232 14.94 -17.07 12.34
C ILE A 232 15.48 -18.33 11.65
N CYS A 233 14.97 -19.50 12.03
CA CYS A 233 15.35 -20.77 11.45
C CYS A 233 14.74 -21.01 10.05
N GLU A 234 14.95 -20.03 9.15
CA GLU A 234 14.46 -20.02 7.78
C GLU A 234 15.53 -19.46 6.83
N SER A 235 15.75 -20.13 5.70
CA SER A 235 16.70 -19.63 4.68
C SER A 235 16.24 -18.34 4.01
N SER A 236 14.96 -18.00 4.13
CA SER A 236 14.35 -16.76 3.63
C SER A 236 14.53 -15.57 4.57
N ASP A 237 15.08 -15.79 5.78
CA ASP A 237 15.32 -14.73 6.77
C ASP A 237 16.55 -13.89 6.40
N VAL A 238 16.42 -13.17 5.29
CA VAL A 238 17.47 -12.35 4.66
C VAL A 238 16.91 -10.98 4.34
N PHE A 239 17.51 -9.94 4.89
CA PHE A 239 17.16 -8.55 4.58
C PHE A 239 17.84 -8.05 3.30
N GLY A 240 19.06 -8.53 3.02
CA GLY A 240 19.77 -8.21 1.81
C GLY A 240 21.04 -9.04 1.63
N LYS A 241 21.44 -9.25 0.39
CA LYS A 241 22.64 -10.01 0.02
C LYS A 241 23.68 -9.09 -0.60
N ALA A 242 24.95 -9.30 -0.24
CA ALA A 242 26.09 -8.51 -0.72
C ALA A 242 25.85 -6.99 -0.55
N ILE A 243 25.34 -6.60 0.62
CA ILE A 243 25.08 -5.20 0.96
C ILE A 243 26.38 -4.54 1.41
N ASP A 244 26.74 -3.44 0.77
CA ASP A 244 27.87 -2.60 1.14
C ASP A 244 27.52 -1.80 2.40
N LEU A 245 28.18 -2.11 3.51
CA LEU A 245 28.04 -1.45 4.80
C LEU A 245 29.40 -1.01 5.34
N ASN A 246 29.42 0.09 6.09
CA ASN A 246 30.55 0.38 6.96
C ASN A 246 30.82 -0.83 7.84
N LYS A 247 32.11 -1.20 8.00
CA LYS A 247 32.54 -2.44 8.64
C LYS A 247 31.74 -2.72 9.92
N VAL A 248 31.15 -3.91 9.93
CA VAL A 248 30.19 -4.32 10.97
C VAL A 248 30.91 -5.11 12.06
N LYS A 249 30.59 -4.83 13.30
CA LYS A 249 30.99 -5.59 14.49
C LYS A 249 29.80 -5.89 15.39
N ARG A 250 29.96 -6.85 16.29
CA ARG A 250 28.98 -7.17 17.31
C ARG A 250 28.62 -5.93 18.14
N GLY A 251 27.33 -5.71 18.33
CA GLY A 251 26.78 -4.58 19.08
C GLY A 251 26.49 -3.34 18.24
N ASP A 252 26.94 -3.30 16.98
CA ASP A 252 26.58 -2.21 16.08
C ASP A 252 25.07 -2.13 15.84
N LEU A 253 24.56 -0.94 15.56
CA LEU A 253 23.16 -0.72 15.21
C LEU A 253 23.03 -0.58 13.70
N ILE A 254 22.09 -1.35 13.16
CA ILE A 254 21.73 -1.35 11.74
C ILE A 254 20.34 -0.75 11.59
N ALA A 255 20.20 0.21 10.69
CA ALA A 255 18.90 0.78 10.31
C ALA A 255 18.42 0.18 8.98
N LEU A 256 17.22 -0.39 8.99
CA LEU A 256 16.48 -0.75 7.78
C LEU A 256 15.47 0.37 7.53
N ARG A 257 15.73 1.18 6.49
CA ARG A 257 15.02 2.43 6.23
C ARG A 257 13.66 2.23 5.57
N SER A 258 12.79 3.21 5.70
CA SER A 258 11.47 3.23 5.05
C SER A 258 10.59 2.05 5.44
N ALA A 259 10.60 1.66 6.71
CA ALA A 259 9.81 0.56 7.27
C ALA A 259 8.45 1.00 7.85
N GLY A 260 8.09 2.29 7.80
CA GLY A 260 6.88 2.84 8.43
C GLY A 260 5.57 2.36 7.80
N ALA A 261 5.59 1.90 6.53
CA ALA A 261 4.43 1.29 5.90
C ALA A 261 4.64 -0.23 5.76
N TYR A 262 3.67 -1.02 6.22
CA TYR A 262 3.66 -2.49 6.11
C TYR A 262 4.88 -3.18 6.77
N GLY A 263 5.55 -2.51 7.72
CA GLY A 263 6.58 -3.09 8.57
C GLY A 263 5.95 -3.71 9.80
N GLU A 264 5.82 -2.94 10.87
CA GLU A 264 5.28 -3.36 12.17
C GLU A 264 3.94 -4.09 12.08
N ILE A 265 2.99 -3.56 11.29
CA ILE A 265 1.64 -4.15 11.18
C ILE A 265 1.63 -5.57 10.55
N MET A 266 2.67 -5.96 9.85
CA MET A 266 2.83 -7.31 9.29
C MET A 266 3.77 -8.18 10.13
N ALA A 267 4.24 -7.70 11.27
CA ALA A 267 5.08 -8.47 12.17
C ALA A 267 4.32 -9.67 12.75
N SER A 268 5.04 -10.69 13.14
CA SER A 268 4.48 -11.93 13.68
C SER A 268 5.30 -12.48 14.84
N SER A 269 4.66 -13.32 15.65
CA SER A 269 5.30 -14.03 16.76
C SER A 269 5.89 -15.38 16.35
N TYR A 270 6.14 -15.61 15.07
CA TYR A 270 6.75 -16.85 14.57
C TYR A 270 8.10 -17.10 15.25
N ASN A 271 8.43 -18.38 15.51
CA ASN A 271 9.59 -18.80 16.32
C ASN A 271 9.57 -18.24 17.76
N CYS A 272 8.39 -18.05 18.35
CA CYS A 272 8.19 -17.54 19.71
C CYS A 272 8.83 -16.16 19.96
N ARG A 273 8.91 -15.33 18.94
CA ARG A 273 9.43 -13.98 19.09
C ARG A 273 8.34 -13.01 19.55
N GLU A 274 8.76 -12.03 20.32
CA GLU A 274 7.89 -10.90 20.65
C GLU A 274 7.73 -9.98 19.43
N LEU A 275 6.61 -9.27 19.36
CA LEU A 275 6.42 -8.24 18.33
C LEU A 275 7.36 -7.07 18.58
N PRO A 276 7.85 -6.40 17.52
CA PRO A 276 8.70 -5.25 17.66
C PRO A 276 7.96 -4.12 18.38
N GLN A 277 8.64 -3.40 19.25
CA GLN A 277 8.09 -2.25 19.94
C GLN A 277 8.29 -0.98 19.07
N GLY A 278 7.21 -0.24 18.84
CA GLY A 278 7.25 1.07 18.18
C GLY A 278 7.60 2.18 19.16
N TYR A 279 8.39 3.14 18.69
CA TYR A 279 8.70 4.39 19.40
C TYR A 279 8.50 5.56 18.46
N THR A 280 7.97 6.66 18.97
CA THR A 280 7.86 7.92 18.23
C THR A 280 8.98 8.89 18.64
N SER A 281 9.33 9.82 17.77
CA SER A 281 10.45 10.74 18.02
C SER A 281 10.28 11.60 19.26
N ASP A 282 9.06 11.90 19.67
CA ASP A 282 8.70 12.64 20.88
C ASP A 282 8.85 11.81 22.17
N GLU A 283 8.86 10.47 22.07
CA GLU A 283 9.14 9.59 23.21
C GLU A 283 10.63 9.40 23.48
N LEU A 284 11.49 9.82 22.53
CA LEU A 284 12.94 9.67 22.61
C LEU A 284 13.67 10.92 23.11
N VAL A 285 12.93 11.96 23.53
CA VAL A 285 13.48 13.26 24.02
C VAL A 285 13.56 13.29 25.55
#